data_f45cf74e8e4465554bcdd41296567a7d
#
_entry.id   f45cf74e8e4465554bcdd41296567a7d
#
_cell.length_a   1.000
_cell.length_b   1.000
_cell.length_c   1.000
_cell.angle_alpha   90.00
_cell.angle_beta   90.00
_cell.angle_gamma   90.00
#
_symmetry.space_group_name_H-M   'P 1'
#
loop_
_entity.id
_entity.type
_entity.pdbx_description
1 polymer ?
#
loop_
_entity_poly.entity_id
_entity_poly.type
_entity_poly.pdbx_seq_one_letter_code
_entity_poly.pdbx_strand_id
1 'polypeptide(L)'
;PSLSKMASSDDNEGYAASVCKSLKYVIFIIIPIMTGFLILSKPVIRVFYERGAFNENSTMLTSKALFFYSMGMIGFAISEIMNKSFYSLKDGKTPMRISIIGIVINILLSIFFVKVVKTGLEGLAFSASVSITFAGFTLLIILNKRMKHMIINKSFCISVLKSVVSSLVMAVCVIVTYNFALRMQYGKLLELALPVAVGACIYALMCIILKSEEFKSLFAALI
;
A
#
# COMPACT_ATOMS: atom_id res chain seq x y z
N PRO A 1 12.93 14.40 -12.20
CA PRO A 1 13.34 15.63 -12.90
C PRO A 1 12.17 16.54 -13.30
N SER A 2 10.97 15.98 -13.57
CA SER A 2 9.80 16.76 -14.00
C SER A 2 9.16 17.59 -12.89
N LEU A 3 8.99 17.02 -11.68
CA LEU A 3 8.36 17.72 -10.54
C LEU A 3 9.15 18.95 -10.07
N SER A 4 10.50 18.88 -10.05
CA SER A 4 11.32 20.01 -9.65
C SER A 4 11.32 21.14 -10.67
N LYS A 5 11.19 20.84 -11.97
CA LYS A 5 11.03 21.86 -13.02
C LYS A 5 9.69 22.57 -12.91
N MET A 6 8.59 21.85 -12.69
CA MET A 6 7.25 22.41 -12.49
C MET A 6 7.17 23.26 -11.22
N ALA A 7 7.80 22.80 -10.14
CA ALA A 7 7.87 23.58 -8.90
C ALA A 7 8.63 24.90 -9.03
N SER A 8 9.55 25.03 -10.01
CA SER A 8 10.32 26.25 -10.26
C SER A 8 9.65 27.22 -11.25
N SER A 9 8.63 26.79 -12.00
CA SER A 9 7.95 27.58 -13.04
C SER A 9 6.65 28.26 -12.57
N ASP A 10 6.33 28.24 -11.27
CA ASP A 10 5.09 28.78 -10.68
C ASP A 10 3.80 28.13 -11.24
N ASP A 11 3.93 27.00 -11.94
CA ASP A 11 2.83 26.21 -12.48
C ASP A 11 2.24 25.28 -11.42
N ASN A 12 1.44 25.86 -10.54
CA ASN A 12 0.80 25.11 -9.45
C ASN A 12 -0.23 24.08 -9.97
N GLU A 13 -0.88 24.33 -11.10
CA GLU A 13 -1.87 23.41 -11.68
C GLU A 13 -1.18 22.18 -12.28
N GLY A 14 -0.16 22.38 -13.10
CA GLY A 14 0.64 21.29 -13.67
C GLY A 14 1.33 20.47 -12.59
N TYR A 15 1.84 21.12 -11.54
CA TYR A 15 2.43 20.45 -10.38
C TYR A 15 1.40 19.57 -9.66
N ALA A 16 0.25 20.12 -9.28
CA ALA A 16 -0.81 19.39 -8.60
C ALA A 16 -1.32 18.20 -9.43
N ALA A 17 -1.49 18.39 -10.75
CA ALA A 17 -1.87 17.33 -11.68
C ALA A 17 -0.84 16.20 -11.72
N SER A 18 0.46 16.52 -11.72
CA SER A 18 1.55 15.54 -11.72
C SER A 18 1.60 14.74 -10.42
N VAL A 19 1.41 15.38 -9.27
CA VAL A 19 1.33 14.72 -7.96
C VAL A 19 0.09 13.82 -7.90
N CYS A 20 -1.07 14.31 -8.32
CA CYS A 20 -2.30 13.52 -8.40
C CYS A 20 -2.12 12.28 -9.28
N LYS A 21 -1.52 12.43 -10.45
CA LYS A 21 -1.22 11.34 -11.38
C LYS A 21 -0.30 10.29 -10.73
N SER A 22 0.77 10.72 -10.07
CA SER A 22 1.69 9.83 -9.36
C SER A 22 0.99 9.06 -8.24
N LEU A 23 0.15 9.72 -7.45
CA LEU A 23 -0.65 9.08 -6.41
C LEU A 23 -1.60 8.04 -6.98
N LYS A 24 -2.32 8.34 -8.07
CA LYS A 24 -3.23 7.40 -8.73
C LYS A 24 -2.50 6.12 -9.13
N TYR A 25 -1.35 6.22 -9.80
CA TYR A 25 -0.58 5.05 -10.24
C TYR A 25 -0.09 4.21 -9.07
N VAL A 26 0.46 4.86 -8.04
CA VAL A 26 1.00 4.12 -6.90
C VAL A 26 -0.11 3.46 -6.10
N ILE A 27 -1.22 4.14 -5.85
CA ILE A 27 -2.39 3.57 -5.16
C ILE A 27 -3.00 2.42 -5.97
N PHE A 28 -3.10 2.59 -7.29
CA PHE A 28 -3.57 1.55 -8.21
C PHE A 28 -2.78 0.24 -8.09
N ILE A 29 -1.46 0.32 -7.93
CA ILE A 29 -0.58 -0.85 -7.76
C ILE A 29 -0.60 -1.37 -6.33
N ILE A 30 -0.58 -0.49 -5.33
CA ILE A 30 -0.45 -0.87 -3.93
C ILE A 30 -1.71 -1.53 -3.37
N ILE A 31 -2.92 -1.12 -3.77
CA ILE A 31 -4.17 -1.69 -3.26
C ILE A 31 -4.25 -3.21 -3.51
N PRO A 32 -4.07 -3.73 -4.75
CA PRO A 32 -4.11 -5.18 -4.97
C PRO A 32 -2.98 -5.92 -4.26
N ILE A 33 -1.76 -5.36 -4.20
CA ILE A 33 -0.63 -5.97 -3.48
C ILE A 33 -0.94 -6.06 -1.99
N MET A 34 -1.42 -4.98 -1.39
CA MET A 34 -1.84 -4.96 0.01
C MET A 34 -2.92 -6.01 0.28
N THR A 35 -3.94 -6.07 -0.57
CA THR A 35 -5.02 -7.06 -0.46
C THR A 35 -4.48 -8.48 -0.55
N GLY A 36 -3.56 -8.74 -1.47
CA GLY A 36 -2.89 -10.03 -1.60
C GLY A 36 -2.12 -10.42 -0.32
N PHE A 37 -1.33 -9.50 0.26
CA PHE A 37 -0.61 -9.77 1.50
C PHE A 37 -1.54 -9.93 2.71
N LEU A 38 -2.65 -9.20 2.79
CA LEU A 38 -3.62 -9.39 3.86
C LEU A 38 -4.23 -10.81 3.85
N ILE A 39 -4.45 -11.39 2.67
CA ILE A 39 -5.04 -12.72 2.52
C ILE A 39 -3.96 -13.81 2.62
N LEU A 40 -2.83 -13.61 1.94
CA LEU A 40 -1.81 -14.62 1.75
C LEU A 40 -0.59 -14.45 2.67
N SER A 41 -0.69 -13.67 3.78
CA SER A 41 0.43 -13.45 4.71
C SER A 41 1.03 -14.77 5.24
N LYS A 42 0.19 -15.70 5.70
CA LYS A 42 0.66 -17.00 6.22
C LYS A 42 1.29 -17.87 5.13
N PRO A 43 0.65 -18.13 3.97
CA PRO A 43 1.27 -18.91 2.90
C PRO A 43 2.55 -18.27 2.35
N VAL A 44 2.63 -16.95 2.25
CA VAL A 44 3.86 -16.26 1.83
C VAL A 44 5.01 -16.59 2.80
N ILE A 45 4.83 -16.36 4.09
CA ILE A 45 5.88 -16.65 5.08
C ILE A 45 6.23 -18.14 5.10
N ARG A 46 5.24 -19.02 4.98
CA ARG A 46 5.44 -20.48 4.96
C ARG A 46 6.31 -20.92 3.77
N VAL A 47 6.04 -20.40 2.57
CA VAL A 47 6.80 -20.77 1.36
C VAL A 47 8.23 -20.28 1.41
N PHE A 48 8.45 -19.03 1.83
CA PHE A 48 9.76 -18.41 1.74
C PHE A 48 10.66 -18.69 2.94
N TYR A 49 10.12 -18.89 4.14
CA TYR A 49 10.91 -18.93 5.37
C TYR A 49 10.79 -20.23 6.17
N GLU A 50 9.68 -21.01 6.06
CA GLU A 50 9.44 -22.18 6.89
C GLU A 50 10.34 -23.36 6.49
N ARG A 51 11.58 -23.33 7.01
CA ARG A 51 12.59 -24.38 6.83
C ARG A 51 13.62 -24.37 7.97
N GLY A 52 14.21 -25.54 8.26
CA GLY A 52 15.23 -25.66 9.31
C GLY A 52 14.72 -25.22 10.67
N ALA A 53 15.41 -24.28 11.30
CA ALA A 53 15.05 -23.75 12.61
C ALA A 53 13.79 -22.86 12.61
N PHE A 54 13.33 -22.37 11.44
CA PHE A 54 12.12 -21.55 11.32
C PHE A 54 10.89 -22.46 11.24
N ASN A 55 10.28 -22.69 12.39
CA ASN A 55 9.16 -23.61 12.57
C ASN A 55 7.79 -22.94 12.36
N GLU A 56 6.70 -23.70 12.54
CA GLU A 56 5.33 -23.21 12.37
C GLU A 56 4.98 -22.05 13.32
N ASN A 57 5.51 -22.05 14.57
CA ASN A 57 5.30 -20.95 15.51
C ASN A 57 5.94 -19.65 14.98
N SER A 58 7.16 -19.74 14.45
CA SER A 58 7.85 -18.61 13.82
C SER A 58 7.07 -18.11 12.59
N THR A 59 6.53 -19.01 11.79
CA THR A 59 5.66 -18.71 10.65
C THR A 59 4.41 -17.96 11.10
N MET A 60 3.75 -18.40 12.16
CA MET A 60 2.54 -17.76 12.70
C MET A 60 2.84 -16.33 13.19
N LEU A 61 3.90 -16.14 14.00
CA LEU A 61 4.27 -14.82 14.52
C LEU A 61 4.64 -13.85 13.38
N THR A 62 5.46 -14.31 12.44
CA THR A 62 5.91 -13.46 11.32
C THR A 62 4.77 -13.14 10.36
N SER A 63 3.87 -14.09 10.11
CA SER A 63 2.72 -13.84 9.24
C SER A 63 1.73 -12.81 9.83
N LYS A 64 1.52 -12.82 11.15
CA LYS A 64 0.75 -11.79 11.83
C LYS A 64 1.41 -10.42 11.70
N ALA A 65 2.73 -10.34 11.88
CA ALA A 65 3.45 -9.09 11.67
C ALA A 65 3.33 -8.59 10.23
N LEU A 66 3.49 -9.48 9.23
CA LEU A 66 3.29 -9.14 7.81
C LEU A 66 1.87 -8.63 7.52
N PHE A 67 0.85 -9.28 8.09
CA PHE A 67 -0.54 -8.85 7.97
C PHE A 67 -0.73 -7.39 8.45
N PHE A 68 -0.24 -7.08 9.66
CA PHE A 68 -0.37 -5.74 10.20
C PHE A 68 0.50 -4.70 9.48
N TYR A 69 1.71 -5.04 9.04
CA TYR A 69 2.51 -4.16 8.17
C TYR A 69 1.82 -3.88 6.84
N SER A 70 1.13 -4.86 6.28
CA SER A 70 0.41 -4.70 5.01
C SER A 70 -0.68 -3.63 5.11
N MET A 71 -1.33 -3.46 6.26
CA MET A 71 -2.31 -2.38 6.48
C MET A 71 -1.69 -0.99 6.31
N GLY A 72 -0.40 -0.82 6.58
CA GLY A 72 0.32 0.44 6.43
C GLY A 72 0.82 0.74 5.02
N MET A 73 0.72 -0.19 4.07
CA MET A 73 1.32 -0.03 2.74
C MET A 73 0.80 1.18 1.98
N ILE A 74 -0.49 1.48 2.05
CA ILE A 74 -1.08 2.67 1.42
C ILE A 74 -0.50 3.94 2.05
N GLY A 75 -0.44 4.00 3.38
CA GLY A 75 0.15 5.12 4.11
C GLY A 75 1.60 5.35 3.75
N PHE A 76 2.39 4.26 3.67
CA PHE A 76 3.78 4.30 3.23
C PHE A 76 3.91 4.86 1.80
N ALA A 77 3.12 4.36 0.86
CA ALA A 77 3.15 4.79 -0.53
C ALA A 77 2.79 6.28 -0.69
N ILE A 78 1.76 6.74 0.03
CA ILE A 78 1.39 8.15 0.07
C ILE A 78 2.52 8.98 0.68
N SER A 79 3.09 8.54 1.80
CA SER A 79 4.18 9.25 2.49
C SER A 79 5.40 9.43 1.58
N GLU A 80 5.79 8.41 0.82
CA GLU A 80 6.90 8.48 -0.13
C GLU A 80 6.69 9.52 -1.22
N ILE A 81 5.48 9.56 -1.82
CA ILE A 81 5.16 10.56 -2.85
C ILE A 81 5.13 11.96 -2.24
N MET A 82 4.51 12.10 -1.07
CA MET A 82 4.42 13.40 -0.39
C MET A 82 5.80 13.93 0.00
N ASN A 83 6.68 13.10 0.54
CA ASN A 83 8.04 13.49 0.86
C ASN A 83 8.78 14.04 -0.38
N LYS A 84 8.72 13.31 -1.50
CA LYS A 84 9.32 13.75 -2.78
C LYS A 84 8.69 15.05 -3.29
N SER A 85 7.37 15.20 -3.11
CA SER A 85 6.66 16.42 -3.50
C SER A 85 7.09 17.62 -2.66
N PHE A 86 7.16 17.50 -1.34
CA PHE A 86 7.64 18.61 -0.49
C PHE A 86 9.09 18.97 -0.75
N TYR A 87 9.96 17.98 -0.97
CA TYR A 87 11.38 18.24 -1.30
C TYR A 87 11.52 18.96 -2.65
N SER A 88 10.69 18.66 -3.65
CA SER A 88 10.71 19.38 -4.92
C SER A 88 10.28 20.84 -4.78
N LEU A 89 9.43 21.16 -3.79
CA LEU A 89 9.05 22.52 -3.40
C LEU A 89 10.08 23.21 -2.48
N LYS A 90 11.25 22.59 -2.27
CA LYS A 90 12.31 23.05 -1.34
C LYS A 90 11.83 23.15 0.12
N ASP A 91 10.75 22.46 0.48
CA ASP A 91 10.21 22.40 1.84
C ASP A 91 10.55 21.06 2.49
N GLY A 92 11.76 20.95 3.03
CA GLY A 92 12.17 19.79 3.83
C GLY A 92 11.68 19.83 5.29
N LYS A 93 11.25 21.00 5.77
CA LYS A 93 10.86 21.19 7.19
C LYS A 93 9.52 20.53 7.50
N THR A 94 8.56 20.62 6.60
CA THR A 94 7.22 20.04 6.80
C THR A 94 7.26 18.50 6.91
N PRO A 95 7.87 17.76 5.97
CA PRO A 95 8.01 16.31 6.11
C PRO A 95 8.78 15.90 7.36
N MET A 96 9.86 16.61 7.69
CA MET A 96 10.66 16.33 8.88
C MET A 96 9.82 16.43 10.17
N ARG A 97 9.03 17.49 10.33
CA ARG A 97 8.16 17.67 11.51
C ARG A 97 7.10 16.57 11.61
N ILE A 98 6.45 16.24 10.50
CA ILE A 98 5.43 15.19 10.48
C ILE A 98 6.05 13.81 10.75
N SER A 99 7.25 13.53 10.23
CA SER A 99 7.97 12.29 10.53
C SER A 99 8.33 12.17 12.00
N ILE A 100 8.77 13.25 12.65
CA ILE A 100 9.04 13.25 14.11
C ILE A 100 7.76 12.93 14.89
N ILE A 101 6.63 13.56 14.54
CA ILE A 101 5.34 13.26 15.18
C ILE A 101 4.96 11.81 14.95
N GLY A 102 5.15 11.28 13.73
CA GLY A 102 4.91 9.87 13.41
C GLY A 102 5.76 8.92 14.26
N ILE A 103 7.04 9.24 14.47
CA ILE A 103 7.93 8.44 15.33
C ILE A 103 7.42 8.45 16.79
N VAL A 104 7.01 9.60 17.31
CA VAL A 104 6.45 9.69 18.67
C VAL A 104 5.17 8.86 18.79
N ILE A 105 4.26 8.94 17.83
CA ILE A 105 3.05 8.11 17.77
C ILE A 105 3.42 6.62 17.76
N ASN A 106 4.38 6.22 16.92
CA ASN A 106 4.83 4.84 16.85
C ASN A 106 5.36 4.35 18.22
N ILE A 107 6.23 5.12 18.87
CA ILE A 107 6.78 4.75 20.18
C ILE A 107 5.67 4.60 21.22
N LEU A 108 4.77 5.57 21.30
CA LEU A 108 3.66 5.53 22.28
C LEU A 108 2.73 4.34 22.05
N LEU A 109 2.34 4.09 20.79
CA LEU A 109 1.51 2.93 20.44
C LEU A 109 2.24 1.61 20.68
N SER A 110 3.54 1.52 20.37
CA SER A 110 4.34 0.33 20.61
C SER A 110 4.42 -0.01 22.10
N ILE A 111 4.64 1.00 22.96
CA ILE A 111 4.64 0.83 24.41
C ILE A 111 3.25 0.38 24.89
N PHE A 112 2.19 1.00 24.38
CA PHE A 112 0.82 0.64 24.73
C PHE A 112 0.50 -0.82 24.34
N PHE A 113 0.77 -1.22 23.11
CA PHE A 113 0.47 -2.58 22.65
C PHE A 113 1.31 -3.63 23.38
N VAL A 114 2.60 -3.39 23.63
CA VAL A 114 3.47 -4.35 24.30
C VAL A 114 3.17 -4.42 25.81
N LYS A 115 3.00 -3.29 26.50
CA LYS A 115 2.86 -3.28 27.97
C LYS A 115 1.42 -3.45 28.44
N VAL A 116 0.45 -2.84 27.76
CA VAL A 116 -0.95 -2.83 28.21
C VAL A 116 -1.73 -3.97 27.54
N VAL A 117 -1.68 -4.07 26.22
CA VAL A 117 -2.42 -5.11 25.48
C VAL A 117 -1.68 -6.44 25.49
N LYS A 118 -0.37 -6.44 25.80
CA LYS A 118 0.52 -7.62 25.87
C LYS A 118 0.58 -8.37 24.53
N THR A 119 0.53 -7.64 23.43
CA THR A 119 0.75 -8.19 22.09
C THR A 119 2.25 -8.30 21.80
N GLY A 120 2.62 -9.30 20.99
CA GLY A 120 3.99 -9.49 20.55
C GLY A 120 4.37 -8.61 19.33
N LEU A 121 5.00 -9.23 18.33
CA LEU A 121 5.43 -8.56 17.09
C LEU A 121 4.29 -7.91 16.32
N GLU A 122 3.09 -8.46 16.40
CA GLU A 122 1.91 -7.93 15.74
C GLU A 122 1.55 -6.50 16.20
N GLY A 123 1.70 -6.22 17.52
CA GLY A 123 1.43 -4.89 18.06
C GLY A 123 2.43 -3.84 17.58
N LEU A 124 3.71 -4.21 17.49
CA LEU A 124 4.75 -3.34 16.93
C LEU A 124 4.51 -3.05 15.45
N ALA A 125 4.15 -4.09 14.67
CA ALA A 125 3.82 -3.93 13.26
C ALA A 125 2.61 -3.03 13.04
N PHE A 126 1.56 -3.19 13.86
CA PHE A 126 0.37 -2.34 13.81
C PHE A 126 0.68 -0.89 14.16
N SER A 127 1.49 -0.65 15.22
CA SER A 127 1.93 0.68 15.61
C SER A 127 2.67 1.40 14.48
N ALA A 128 3.58 0.69 13.79
CA ALA A 128 4.30 1.23 12.64
C ALA A 128 3.35 1.57 11.49
N SER A 129 2.38 0.70 11.20
CA SER A 129 1.39 0.92 10.14
C SER A 129 0.48 2.11 10.41
N VAL A 130 0.04 2.29 11.65
CA VAL A 130 -0.78 3.45 12.05
C VAL A 130 0.02 4.74 11.93
N SER A 131 1.26 4.77 12.42
CA SER A 131 2.08 5.98 12.41
C SER A 131 2.48 6.42 11.01
N ILE A 132 2.84 5.49 10.12
CA ILE A 132 3.18 5.84 8.72
C ILE A 132 1.94 6.29 7.94
N THR A 133 0.79 5.67 8.22
CA THR A 133 -0.50 6.07 7.62
C THR A 133 -0.89 7.48 8.07
N PHE A 134 -0.76 7.78 9.37
CA PHE A 134 -0.95 9.12 9.89
C PHE A 134 -0.04 10.15 9.20
N ALA A 135 1.26 9.85 9.09
CA ALA A 135 2.22 10.75 8.44
C ALA A 135 1.87 10.99 6.97
N GLY A 136 1.60 9.94 6.21
CA GLY A 136 1.26 10.02 4.79
C GLY A 136 0.00 10.85 4.53
N PHE A 137 -1.09 10.56 5.26
CA PHE A 137 -2.34 11.32 5.09
C PHE A 137 -2.22 12.76 5.59
N THR A 138 -1.49 13.02 6.67
CA THR A 138 -1.26 14.37 7.15
C THR A 138 -0.51 15.21 6.11
N LEU A 139 0.58 14.68 5.54
CA LEU A 139 1.31 15.34 4.46
C LEU A 139 0.43 15.58 3.23
N LEU A 140 -0.39 14.60 2.84
CA LEU A 140 -1.31 14.73 1.73
C LEU A 140 -2.34 15.86 1.96
N ILE A 141 -2.90 15.95 3.16
CA ILE A 141 -3.86 17.01 3.52
C ILE A 141 -3.19 18.38 3.47
N ILE A 142 -1.97 18.50 4.03
CA ILE A 142 -1.23 19.77 4.02
C ILE A 142 -0.93 20.21 2.59
N LEU A 143 -0.42 19.29 1.75
CA LEU A 143 -0.09 19.62 0.37
C LEU A 143 -1.35 19.95 -0.45
N ASN A 144 -2.43 19.19 -0.28
CA ASN A 144 -3.70 19.43 -0.97
C ASN A 144 -4.28 20.81 -0.62
N LYS A 145 -4.23 21.23 0.66
CA LYS A 145 -4.62 22.58 1.07
C LYS A 145 -3.72 23.65 0.45
N ARG A 146 -2.41 23.43 0.40
CA ARG A 146 -1.44 24.35 -0.20
C ARG A 146 -1.70 24.53 -1.71
N MET A 147 -2.13 23.47 -2.40
CA MET A 147 -2.49 23.45 -3.82
C MET A 147 -3.99 23.71 -4.07
N LYS A 148 -4.67 24.43 -3.19
CA LYS A 148 -6.10 24.84 -3.32
C LYS A 148 -7.03 23.67 -3.68
N HIS A 149 -6.80 22.47 -3.09
CA HIS A 149 -7.59 21.25 -3.28
C HIS A 149 -7.54 20.61 -4.68
N MET A 150 -6.52 20.91 -5.48
CA MET A 150 -6.38 20.36 -6.83
C MET A 150 -5.89 18.91 -6.88
N ILE A 151 -5.27 18.38 -5.81
CA ILE A 151 -4.72 17.02 -5.78
C ILE A 151 -5.82 15.99 -5.58
N ILE A 152 -6.66 16.18 -4.55
CA ILE A 152 -7.79 15.27 -4.25
C ILE A 152 -9.02 15.82 -5.00
N ASN A 153 -9.19 15.37 -6.22
CA ASN A 153 -10.31 15.74 -7.08
C ASN A 153 -11.24 14.54 -7.34
N LYS A 154 -12.40 14.78 -7.98
CA LYS A 154 -13.37 13.73 -8.30
C LYS A 154 -12.76 12.57 -9.10
N SER A 155 -11.86 12.87 -10.03
CA SER A 155 -11.17 11.86 -10.82
C SER A 155 -10.26 10.97 -9.98
N PHE A 156 -9.58 11.54 -8.97
CA PHE A 156 -8.80 10.79 -8.00
C PHE A 156 -9.67 9.81 -7.19
N CYS A 157 -10.79 10.28 -6.65
CA CYS A 157 -11.70 9.45 -5.87
C CYS A 157 -12.29 8.30 -6.70
N ILE A 158 -12.66 8.55 -7.96
CA ILE A 158 -13.17 7.52 -8.87
C ILE A 158 -12.09 6.47 -9.16
N SER A 159 -10.85 6.88 -9.39
CA SER A 159 -9.73 5.97 -9.63
C SER A 159 -9.47 5.06 -8.42
N VAL A 160 -9.41 5.63 -7.22
CA VAL A 160 -9.25 4.86 -5.98
C VAL A 160 -10.41 3.88 -5.79
N LEU A 161 -11.65 4.33 -6.00
CA LEU A 161 -12.83 3.47 -5.89
C LEU A 161 -12.79 2.28 -6.86
N LYS A 162 -12.43 2.52 -8.12
CA LYS A 162 -12.26 1.44 -9.12
C LYS A 162 -11.21 0.42 -8.67
N SER A 163 -10.07 0.89 -8.15
CA SER A 163 -8.99 0.03 -7.65
C SER A 163 -9.44 -0.80 -6.44
N VAL A 164 -10.19 -0.19 -5.51
CA VAL A 164 -10.75 -0.89 -4.34
C VAL A 164 -11.75 -1.96 -4.78
N VAL A 165 -12.70 -1.64 -5.65
CA VAL A 165 -13.70 -2.60 -6.15
C VAL A 165 -13.01 -3.76 -6.87
N SER A 166 -12.05 -3.47 -7.76
CA SER A 166 -11.27 -4.52 -8.46
C SER A 166 -10.52 -5.42 -7.48
N SER A 167 -9.94 -4.86 -6.43
CA SER A 167 -9.21 -5.62 -5.41
C SER A 167 -10.11 -6.44 -4.51
N LEU A 168 -11.34 -5.99 -4.24
CA LEU A 168 -12.33 -6.77 -3.50
C LEU A 168 -12.77 -8.02 -4.29
N VAL A 169 -13.03 -7.88 -5.59
CA VAL A 169 -13.35 -9.04 -6.46
C VAL A 169 -12.14 -9.98 -6.52
N MET A 170 -10.94 -9.45 -6.72
CA MET A 170 -9.69 -10.21 -6.66
C MET A 170 -9.56 -10.97 -5.33
N ALA A 171 -9.85 -10.34 -4.20
CA ALA A 171 -9.77 -10.94 -2.87
C ALA A 171 -10.61 -12.21 -2.76
N VAL A 172 -11.86 -12.15 -3.22
CA VAL A 172 -12.78 -13.32 -3.21
C VAL A 172 -12.19 -14.45 -4.05
N CYS A 173 -11.73 -14.16 -5.27
CA CYS A 173 -11.14 -15.17 -6.15
C CYS A 173 -9.87 -15.79 -5.58
N VAL A 174 -9.01 -14.97 -4.95
CA VAL A 174 -7.78 -15.43 -4.27
C VAL A 174 -8.11 -16.37 -3.12
N ILE A 175 -9.10 -16.04 -2.28
CA ILE A 175 -9.53 -16.89 -1.16
C ILE A 175 -10.07 -18.23 -1.66
N VAL A 176 -10.94 -18.20 -2.68
CA VAL A 176 -11.52 -19.43 -3.26
C VAL A 176 -10.43 -20.31 -3.86
N THR A 177 -9.52 -19.71 -4.64
CA THR A 177 -8.44 -20.45 -5.30
C THR A 177 -7.44 -21.00 -4.28
N TYR A 178 -7.14 -20.26 -3.23
CA TYR A 178 -6.27 -20.71 -2.16
C TYR A 178 -6.87 -21.91 -1.41
N ASN A 179 -8.16 -21.84 -1.05
CA ASN A 179 -8.86 -22.96 -0.40
C ASN A 179 -8.94 -24.20 -1.31
N PHE A 180 -9.12 -24.00 -2.61
CA PHE A 180 -9.08 -25.09 -3.58
C PHE A 180 -7.68 -25.72 -3.67
N ALA A 181 -6.62 -24.93 -3.76
CA ALA A 181 -5.25 -25.40 -3.82
C ALA A 181 -4.86 -26.21 -2.56
N LEU A 182 -5.31 -25.79 -1.38
CA LEU A 182 -5.11 -26.52 -0.11
C LEU A 182 -5.78 -27.90 -0.14
N ARG A 183 -6.99 -28.01 -0.70
CA ARG A 183 -7.72 -29.31 -0.80
C ARG A 183 -7.02 -30.29 -1.73
N MET A 184 -6.40 -29.79 -2.78
CA MET A 184 -5.71 -30.61 -3.78
C MET A 184 -4.29 -31.02 -3.37
N GLN A 185 -3.74 -30.47 -2.26
CA GLN A 185 -2.41 -30.79 -1.75
C GLN A 185 -1.28 -30.66 -2.79
N TYR A 186 -1.33 -29.63 -3.64
CA TYR A 186 -0.36 -29.42 -4.73
C TYR A 186 1.07 -29.11 -4.25
N GLY A 187 1.29 -28.92 -2.95
CA GLY A 187 2.56 -28.53 -2.37
C GLY A 187 2.69 -27.02 -2.17
N LYS A 188 3.51 -26.63 -1.18
CA LYS A 188 3.63 -25.27 -0.64
C LYS A 188 3.79 -24.19 -1.72
N LEU A 189 4.58 -24.44 -2.76
CA LEU A 189 4.85 -23.45 -3.82
C LEU A 189 3.62 -23.20 -4.69
N LEU A 190 2.94 -24.28 -5.14
CA LEU A 190 1.76 -24.15 -5.99
C LEU A 190 0.55 -23.61 -5.21
N GLU A 191 0.44 -23.92 -3.92
CA GLU A 191 -0.57 -23.35 -3.01
C GLU A 191 -0.48 -21.82 -2.92
N LEU A 192 0.70 -21.23 -3.13
CA LEU A 192 0.89 -19.79 -3.18
C LEU A 192 0.82 -19.24 -4.61
N ALA A 193 1.51 -19.86 -5.57
CA ALA A 193 1.66 -19.34 -6.92
C ALA A 193 0.33 -19.26 -7.67
N LEU A 194 -0.55 -20.25 -7.48
CA LEU A 194 -1.82 -20.34 -8.19
C LEU A 194 -2.81 -19.22 -7.77
N PRO A 195 -3.06 -18.96 -6.47
CA PRO A 195 -3.89 -17.82 -6.06
C PRO A 195 -3.30 -16.47 -6.48
N VAL A 196 -1.97 -16.31 -6.45
CA VAL A 196 -1.31 -15.07 -6.88
C VAL A 196 -1.52 -14.84 -8.38
N ALA A 197 -1.32 -15.85 -9.22
CA ALA A 197 -1.52 -15.75 -10.67
C ALA A 197 -3.00 -15.45 -11.01
N VAL A 198 -3.93 -16.18 -10.41
CA VAL A 198 -5.39 -15.94 -10.59
C VAL A 198 -5.76 -14.54 -10.11
N GLY A 199 -5.25 -14.11 -8.96
CA GLY A 199 -5.48 -12.77 -8.44
C GLY A 199 -5.02 -11.68 -9.40
N ALA A 200 -3.81 -11.80 -9.94
CA ALA A 200 -3.28 -10.85 -10.91
C ALA A 200 -4.14 -10.80 -12.20
N CYS A 201 -4.54 -11.95 -12.73
CA CYS A 201 -5.42 -12.03 -13.91
C CYS A 201 -6.79 -11.39 -13.64
N ILE A 202 -7.42 -11.69 -12.52
CA ILE A 202 -8.74 -11.14 -12.16
C ILE A 202 -8.65 -9.63 -11.93
N TYR A 203 -7.61 -9.14 -11.26
CA TYR A 203 -7.42 -7.70 -11.09
C TYR A 203 -7.28 -6.99 -12.45
N ALA A 204 -6.45 -7.52 -13.35
CA ALA A 204 -6.27 -6.98 -14.70
C ALA A 204 -7.58 -6.98 -15.49
N LEU A 205 -8.35 -8.08 -15.45
CA LEU A 205 -9.67 -8.17 -16.09
C LEU A 205 -10.65 -7.12 -15.53
N MET A 206 -10.72 -6.98 -14.22
CA MET A 206 -11.59 -5.97 -13.60
C MET A 206 -11.18 -4.54 -13.98
N CYS A 207 -9.88 -4.26 -14.09
CA CYS A 207 -9.38 -2.97 -14.57
C CYS A 207 -9.78 -2.66 -16.01
N ILE A 208 -9.81 -3.69 -16.87
CA ILE A 208 -10.30 -3.56 -18.26
C ILE A 208 -11.82 -3.27 -18.28
N ILE A 209 -12.60 -4.03 -17.51
CA ILE A 209 -14.07 -3.88 -17.42
C ILE A 209 -14.45 -2.49 -16.90
N LEU A 210 -13.78 -2.02 -15.83
CA LEU A 210 -14.02 -0.72 -15.23
C LEU A 210 -13.37 0.45 -16.02
N LYS A 211 -12.72 0.15 -17.16
CA LYS A 211 -12.04 1.13 -18.00
C LYS A 211 -11.12 2.04 -17.17
N SER A 212 -10.21 1.44 -16.42
CA SER A 212 -9.22 2.15 -15.60
C SER A 212 -8.21 2.87 -16.50
N GLU A 213 -8.08 4.19 -16.36
CA GLU A 213 -7.13 4.99 -17.15
C GLU A 213 -5.68 4.62 -16.80
N GLU A 214 -5.43 4.30 -15.53
CA GLU A 214 -4.12 3.90 -15.02
C GLU A 214 -3.65 2.60 -15.67
N PHE A 215 -4.54 1.62 -15.80
CA PHE A 215 -4.24 0.34 -16.46
C PHE A 215 -3.88 0.55 -17.93
N LYS A 216 -4.70 1.32 -18.67
CA LYS A 216 -4.45 1.63 -20.08
C LYS A 216 -3.12 2.33 -20.30
N SER A 217 -2.80 3.30 -19.45
CA SER A 217 -1.57 4.07 -19.54
C SER A 217 -0.32 3.24 -19.19
N LEU A 218 -0.40 2.34 -18.20
CA LEU A 218 0.68 1.41 -17.87
C LEU A 218 0.91 0.40 -19.00
N PHE A 219 -0.16 -0.13 -19.59
CA PHE A 219 -0.08 -1.08 -20.69
C PHE A 219 0.49 -0.45 -21.97
N ALA A 220 0.09 0.80 -22.28
CA ALA A 220 0.66 1.56 -23.40
C ALA A 220 2.13 1.96 -23.22
N ALA A 221 2.65 1.98 -21.99
CA ALA A 221 4.06 2.24 -21.71
C ALA A 221 4.94 0.98 -21.77
N LEU A 222 4.33 -0.21 -21.85
CA LEU A 222 5.00 -1.52 -21.90
C LEU A 222 5.13 -2.06 -23.34
N ILE A 223 4.34 -1.52 -24.25
CA ILE A 223 4.37 -1.80 -25.70
C ILE A 223 5.07 -0.66 -26.44
#